data_75261d25b0cb3deb2be50331b3b2fa4a
#
_entry.id   75261d25b0cb3deb2be50331b3b2fa4a
#
_cell.length_a   1.000
_cell.length_b   1.000
_cell.length_c   1.000
_cell.angle_alpha   90.00
_cell.angle_beta   90.00
_cell.angle_gamma   90.00
#
_symmetry.space_group_name_H-M   'P 1'
#
loop_
_entity.id
_entity.type
_entity.pdbx_description
1 polymer ?
#
loop_
_entity_poly.entity_id
_entity_poly.type
_entity_poly.pdbx_seq_one_letter_code
_entity_poly.pdbx_strand_id
1 'polypeptide(L)'
;SEMCIRDRGMLGRVIDPLGAPLDGKGLIGGELYEMPLERKAPGVIFRQPVNQPLQTGLKAVDAMIPIGRGQRELIIGDRQTGKTAIAIDTIINQRANFDAGDPVYCIYVAIGQKGSTVASIVNTLHQYGAMDYTIVVAATAGDPAALQYYAPFAGAAIGEYFRDTGRHALVVYDDLSKQAVAYR
;
A
#
# COMPACT_ATOMS: atom_id res chain seq x y z
N SER A 1 4.01 19.78 1.86
CA SER A 1 3.25 18.91 2.79
C SER A 1 4.09 17.70 3.11
N GLU A 2 4.16 17.33 4.38
CA GLU A 2 4.97 16.22 4.89
C GLU A 2 4.07 15.21 5.58
N MET A 3 4.50 13.96 5.56
CA MET A 3 3.86 12.86 6.27
C MET A 3 4.78 12.35 7.38
N CYS A 4 4.22 12.15 8.55
CA CYS A 4 4.93 11.60 9.70
C CYS A 4 4.86 10.08 9.68
N ILE A 5 5.97 9.41 9.34
CA ILE A 5 6.07 7.94 9.30
C ILE A 5 6.68 7.45 10.61
N ARG A 6 6.16 6.33 11.12
CA ARG A 6 6.60 5.71 12.39
C ARG A 6 7.05 4.27 12.23
N ASP A 7 7.87 3.99 11.21
CA ASP A 7 8.47 2.69 10.90
C ASP A 7 7.57 1.49 11.27
N ARG A 8 8.05 0.59 12.08
CA ARG A 8 7.33 -0.62 12.51
C ARG A 8 6.07 -0.31 13.33
N GLY A 9 5.98 0.87 13.93
CA GLY A 9 4.79 1.29 14.67
C GLY A 9 3.52 1.42 13.80
N MET A 10 3.68 1.58 12.48
CA MET A 10 2.56 1.65 11.54
C MET A 10 2.11 0.29 11.02
N LEU A 11 2.92 -0.76 11.18
CA LEU A 11 2.53 -2.11 10.73
C LEU A 11 1.30 -2.60 11.51
N GLY A 12 0.38 -3.22 10.80
CA GLY A 12 -0.88 -3.69 11.38
C GLY A 12 -1.90 -2.59 11.69
N ARG A 13 -1.62 -1.35 11.28
CA ARG A 13 -2.49 -0.20 11.56
C ARG A 13 -3.28 0.23 10.33
N VAL A 14 -4.44 0.83 10.61
CA VAL A 14 -5.25 1.54 9.63
C VAL A 14 -5.18 3.02 9.95
N ILE A 15 -4.73 3.83 8.99
CA ILE A 15 -4.46 5.25 9.15
C ILE A 15 -5.14 6.07 8.06
N ASP A 16 -5.33 7.34 8.32
CA ASP A 16 -5.69 8.31 7.29
C ASP A 16 -4.45 8.79 6.49
N PRO A 17 -4.62 9.55 5.41
CA PRO A 17 -3.50 10.08 4.63
C PRO A 17 -2.57 11.05 5.38
N LEU A 18 -2.97 11.55 6.54
CA LEU A 18 -2.15 12.41 7.40
C LEU A 18 -1.42 11.62 8.50
N GLY A 19 -1.64 10.30 8.57
CA GLY A 19 -1.03 9.41 9.56
C GLY A 19 -1.82 9.28 10.87
N ALA A 20 -3.05 9.82 10.95
CA ALA A 20 -3.90 9.64 12.12
C ALA A 20 -4.50 8.22 12.14
N PRO A 21 -4.53 7.53 13.29
CA PRO A 21 -5.08 6.18 13.39
C PRO A 21 -6.60 6.17 13.25
N LEU A 22 -7.13 5.24 12.45
CA LEU A 22 -8.56 5.01 12.22
C LEU A 22 -9.06 3.70 12.87
N ASP A 23 -8.16 2.89 13.41
CA ASP A 23 -8.44 1.54 13.90
C ASP A 23 -8.84 1.45 15.38
N GLY A 24 -8.95 2.57 16.07
CA GLY A 24 -9.32 2.61 17.49
C GLY A 24 -8.25 2.07 18.45
N LYS A 25 -7.05 1.71 17.97
CA LYS A 25 -5.96 1.14 18.76
C LYS A 25 -5.08 2.20 19.48
N GLY A 26 -5.52 3.45 19.52
CA GLY A 26 -4.78 4.55 20.12
C GLY A 26 -3.64 5.09 19.26
N LEU A 27 -2.83 5.98 19.82
CA LEU A 27 -1.74 6.65 19.13
C LEU A 27 -0.69 5.65 18.63
N ILE A 28 -0.11 5.95 17.47
CA ILE A 28 0.96 5.14 16.89
C ILE A 28 2.26 5.51 17.59
N GLY A 29 2.89 4.53 18.23
CA GLY A 29 4.21 4.67 18.84
C GLY A 29 5.34 4.53 17.83
N GLY A 30 6.56 4.84 18.28
CA GLY A 30 7.79 4.71 17.47
C GLY A 30 8.43 6.04 17.15
N GLU A 31 9.65 5.94 16.62
CA GLU A 31 10.41 7.10 16.15
C GLU A 31 9.73 7.75 14.95
N LEU A 32 9.71 9.08 14.95
CA LEU A 32 9.05 9.87 13.92
C LEU A 32 10.03 10.20 12.79
N TYR A 33 9.64 9.89 11.56
CA TYR A 33 10.36 10.27 10.35
C TYR A 33 9.45 11.15 9.48
N GLU A 34 9.94 12.34 9.13
CA GLU A 34 9.23 13.26 8.25
C GLU A 34 9.58 12.94 6.79
N MET A 35 8.56 12.63 6.00
CA MET A 35 8.70 12.33 4.58
C MET A 35 7.85 13.29 3.74
N PRO A 36 8.41 13.92 2.70
CA PRO A 36 7.62 14.76 1.81
C PRO A 36 6.57 13.93 1.07
N LEU A 37 5.33 14.42 1.04
CA LEU A 37 4.22 13.77 0.32
C LEU A 37 4.43 13.82 -1.19
N GLU A 38 4.92 14.96 -1.70
CA GLU A 38 5.22 15.15 -3.12
C GLU A 38 6.73 15.12 -3.32
N ARG A 39 7.24 13.98 -3.76
CA ARG A 39 8.67 13.78 -4.02
C ARG A 39 8.89 13.48 -5.50
N LYS A 40 9.86 14.14 -6.10
CA LYS A 40 10.28 13.81 -7.47
C LYS A 40 10.93 12.43 -7.50
N ALA A 41 10.43 11.56 -8.38
CA ALA A 41 11.01 10.23 -8.57
C ALA A 41 12.49 10.32 -9.00
N PRO A 42 13.34 9.36 -8.57
CA PRO A 42 14.72 9.29 -9.05
C PRO A 42 14.80 9.20 -10.57
N GLY A 43 15.76 9.94 -11.15
CA GLY A 43 16.04 9.86 -12.59
C GLY A 43 16.49 8.46 -13.01
N VAL A 44 16.47 8.20 -14.32
CA VAL A 44 16.76 6.88 -14.92
C VAL A 44 18.15 6.35 -14.49
N ILE A 45 19.14 7.23 -14.38
CA ILE A 45 20.52 6.88 -14.01
C ILE A 45 20.63 6.28 -12.59
N PHE A 46 19.72 6.67 -11.68
CA PHE A 46 19.73 6.23 -10.28
C PHE A 46 18.84 5.01 -10.03
N ARG A 47 18.17 4.50 -11.07
CA ARG A 47 17.29 3.33 -10.94
C ARG A 47 18.08 2.04 -11.10
N GLN A 48 17.82 1.10 -10.20
CA GLN A 48 18.35 -0.25 -10.32
C GLN A 48 17.54 -1.08 -11.33
N PRO A 49 18.18 -2.04 -12.03
CA PRO A 49 17.47 -3.01 -12.86
C PRO A 49 16.49 -3.83 -12.03
N VAL A 50 15.33 -4.15 -12.61
CA VAL A 50 14.36 -5.07 -12.01
C VAL A 50 14.86 -6.49 -12.26
N ASN A 51 15.38 -7.14 -11.22
CA ASN A 51 16.01 -8.46 -11.29
C ASN A 51 15.49 -9.45 -10.22
N GLN A 52 14.53 -9.01 -9.38
CA GLN A 52 13.92 -9.85 -8.35
C GLN A 52 12.42 -9.97 -8.60
N PRO A 53 11.84 -11.19 -8.65
CA PRO A 53 10.41 -11.36 -8.83
C PRO A 53 9.62 -10.98 -7.58
N LEU A 54 8.43 -10.43 -7.78
CA LEU A 54 7.38 -10.34 -6.79
C LEU A 54 6.44 -11.51 -7.00
N GLN A 55 6.42 -12.47 -6.09
CA GLN A 55 5.53 -13.62 -6.16
C GLN A 55 4.13 -13.21 -5.75
N THR A 56 3.20 -13.19 -6.70
CA THR A 56 1.80 -12.83 -6.43
C THR A 56 1.01 -14.02 -5.88
N GLY A 57 1.49 -15.25 -6.08
CA GLY A 57 0.78 -16.48 -5.79
C GLY A 57 -0.30 -16.84 -6.82
N LEU A 58 -0.49 -16.01 -7.83
CA LEU A 58 -1.42 -16.25 -8.93
C LEU A 58 -0.66 -16.88 -10.10
N LYS A 59 -0.91 -18.18 -10.38
CA LYS A 59 -0.16 -18.93 -11.39
C LYS A 59 -0.13 -18.24 -12.76
N ALA A 60 -1.25 -17.65 -13.18
CA ALA A 60 -1.34 -16.98 -14.47
C ALA A 60 -0.43 -15.74 -14.54
N VAL A 61 -0.32 -14.99 -13.45
CA VAL A 61 0.56 -13.82 -13.36
C VAL A 61 2.01 -14.26 -13.27
N ASP A 62 2.33 -15.10 -12.28
CA ASP A 62 3.72 -15.46 -11.97
C ASP A 62 4.40 -16.25 -13.09
N ALA A 63 3.63 -17.05 -13.87
CA ALA A 63 4.17 -17.86 -14.96
C ALA A 63 4.20 -17.14 -16.33
N MET A 64 3.24 -16.25 -16.60
CA MET A 64 3.06 -15.69 -17.95
C MET A 64 3.47 -14.21 -18.04
N ILE A 65 3.22 -13.44 -16.99
CA ILE A 65 3.50 -11.98 -16.92
C ILE A 65 4.09 -11.62 -15.56
N PRO A 66 5.25 -12.20 -15.19
CA PRO A 66 5.81 -12.02 -13.85
C PRO A 66 6.06 -10.54 -13.55
N ILE A 67 5.75 -10.15 -12.32
CA ILE A 67 5.97 -8.80 -11.81
C ILE A 67 7.30 -8.78 -11.05
N GLY A 68 8.11 -7.76 -11.28
CA GLY A 68 9.38 -7.58 -10.58
C GLY A 68 9.29 -6.55 -9.46
N ARG A 69 10.12 -6.72 -8.44
CA ARG A 69 10.28 -5.72 -7.36
C ARG A 69 10.87 -4.44 -7.94
N GLY A 70 10.13 -3.33 -7.84
CA GLY A 70 10.45 -2.06 -8.49
C GLY A 70 9.65 -1.77 -9.75
N GLN A 71 8.84 -2.73 -10.22
CA GLN A 71 7.94 -2.57 -11.36
C GLN A 71 6.65 -1.84 -10.95
N ARG A 72 6.02 -1.20 -11.91
CA ARG A 72 4.66 -0.67 -11.81
C ARG A 72 3.76 -1.50 -12.70
N GLU A 73 2.65 -1.98 -12.14
CA GLU A 73 1.68 -2.81 -12.85
C GLU A 73 0.29 -2.18 -12.75
N LEU A 74 -0.45 -2.23 -13.84
CA LEU A 74 -1.83 -1.74 -13.90
C LEU A 74 -2.79 -2.92 -13.94
N ILE A 75 -3.71 -2.97 -12.96
CA ILE A 75 -4.84 -3.89 -12.96
C ILE A 75 -6.06 -3.12 -13.46
N ILE A 76 -6.51 -3.41 -14.66
CA ILE A 76 -7.65 -2.74 -15.30
C ILE A 76 -8.80 -3.73 -15.53
N GLY A 77 -10.03 -3.26 -15.37
CA GLY A 77 -11.25 -4.02 -15.61
C GLY A 77 -12.48 -3.32 -15.08
N ASP A 78 -13.65 -3.81 -15.44
CA ASP A 78 -14.94 -3.31 -15.00
C ASP A 78 -15.19 -3.50 -13.49
N ARG A 79 -16.29 -2.99 -12.99
CA ARG A 79 -16.69 -3.19 -11.59
C ARG A 79 -16.90 -4.70 -11.32
N GLN A 80 -16.49 -5.15 -10.14
CA GLN A 80 -16.66 -6.53 -9.67
C GLN A 80 -15.96 -7.61 -10.52
N THR A 81 -14.90 -7.26 -11.25
CA THR A 81 -14.10 -8.20 -12.05
C THR A 81 -12.94 -8.85 -11.28
N GLY A 82 -12.85 -8.63 -9.97
CA GLY A 82 -11.80 -9.23 -9.14
C GLY A 82 -10.51 -8.45 -9.01
N LYS A 83 -10.46 -7.17 -9.44
CA LYS A 83 -9.24 -6.33 -9.32
C LYS A 83 -8.70 -6.27 -7.90
N THR A 84 -9.57 -5.95 -6.94
CA THR A 84 -9.21 -5.90 -5.52
C THR A 84 -8.78 -7.27 -4.99
N ALA A 85 -9.41 -8.36 -5.44
CA ALA A 85 -9.03 -9.71 -5.04
C ALA A 85 -7.60 -10.04 -5.44
N ILE A 86 -7.19 -9.74 -6.69
CA ILE A 86 -5.80 -9.91 -7.15
C ILE A 86 -4.82 -9.17 -6.23
N ALA A 87 -5.12 -7.93 -5.87
CA ALA A 87 -4.27 -7.13 -5.00
C ALA A 87 -4.18 -7.71 -3.58
N ILE A 88 -5.30 -8.12 -3.00
CA ILE A 88 -5.37 -8.70 -1.66
C ILE A 88 -4.67 -10.07 -1.61
N ASP A 89 -4.89 -10.92 -2.61
CA ASP A 89 -4.20 -12.21 -2.70
C ASP A 89 -2.69 -12.02 -2.83
N THR A 90 -2.24 -11.03 -3.60
CA THR A 90 -0.81 -10.69 -3.70
C THR A 90 -0.23 -10.29 -2.35
N ILE A 91 -0.95 -9.47 -1.57
CA ILE A 91 -0.52 -9.10 -0.21
C ILE A 91 -0.46 -10.32 0.70
N ILE A 92 -1.50 -11.16 0.72
CA ILE A 92 -1.56 -12.37 1.55
C ILE A 92 -0.40 -13.31 1.22
N ASN A 93 -0.08 -13.47 -0.06
CA ASN A 93 0.98 -14.37 -0.51
C ASN A 93 2.41 -13.87 -0.21
N GLN A 94 2.59 -12.64 0.31
CA GLN A 94 3.88 -12.19 0.84
C GLN A 94 4.22 -12.81 2.21
N ARG A 95 3.32 -13.58 2.82
CA ARG A 95 3.55 -14.24 4.10
C ARG A 95 4.81 -15.10 4.11
N ALA A 96 5.06 -15.84 3.05
CA ALA A 96 6.25 -16.68 2.93
C ALA A 96 7.56 -15.87 2.99
N ASN A 97 7.59 -14.70 2.37
CA ASN A 97 8.76 -13.80 2.43
C ASN A 97 8.95 -13.23 3.85
N PHE A 98 7.84 -12.88 4.50
CA PHE A 98 7.87 -12.37 5.88
C PHE A 98 8.43 -13.43 6.84
N ASP A 99 7.94 -14.65 6.77
CA ASP A 99 8.37 -15.77 7.61
C ASP A 99 9.83 -16.19 7.33
N ALA A 100 10.31 -16.00 6.09
CA ALA A 100 11.70 -16.24 5.71
C ALA A 100 12.69 -15.13 6.13
N GLY A 101 12.20 -14.02 6.72
CA GLY A 101 13.03 -12.91 7.16
C GLY A 101 13.45 -11.91 6.05
N ASP A 102 12.84 -12.03 4.86
CA ASP A 102 12.99 -11.06 3.74
C ASP A 102 11.63 -10.43 3.40
N PRO A 103 11.05 -9.65 4.33
CA PRO A 103 9.69 -9.16 4.19
C PRO A 103 9.52 -8.20 3.01
N VAL A 104 8.40 -8.32 2.32
CA VAL A 104 7.86 -7.27 1.46
C VAL A 104 6.78 -6.54 2.27
N TYR A 105 7.07 -5.33 2.70
CA TYR A 105 6.09 -4.53 3.43
C TYR A 105 5.01 -4.03 2.48
N CYS A 106 3.77 -4.28 2.83
CA CYS A 106 2.63 -3.96 1.97
C CYS A 106 1.92 -2.71 2.45
N ILE A 107 1.61 -1.81 1.53
CA ILE A 107 0.82 -0.61 1.80
C ILE A 107 -0.43 -0.68 0.91
N TYR A 108 -1.58 -0.91 1.53
CA TYR A 108 -2.85 -0.89 0.84
C TYR A 108 -3.51 0.47 0.98
N VAL A 109 -3.68 1.17 -0.12
CA VAL A 109 -4.26 2.52 -0.17
C VAL A 109 -5.68 2.44 -0.71
N ALA A 110 -6.67 2.55 0.19
CA ALA A 110 -8.08 2.60 -0.13
C ALA A 110 -8.51 4.04 -0.43
N ILE A 111 -8.92 4.32 -1.66
CA ILE A 111 -9.28 5.66 -2.12
C ILE A 111 -10.75 5.72 -2.47
N GLY A 112 -11.51 6.55 -1.77
CA GLY A 112 -12.93 6.78 -2.04
C GLY A 112 -13.82 5.54 -1.92
N GLN A 113 -13.40 4.52 -1.18
CA GLN A 113 -14.16 3.31 -0.91
C GLN A 113 -15.14 3.51 0.25
N LYS A 114 -16.19 2.68 0.32
CA LYS A 114 -17.06 2.67 1.51
C LYS A 114 -16.27 2.14 2.72
N GLY A 115 -16.48 2.74 3.89
CA GLY A 115 -15.82 2.31 5.13
C GLY A 115 -16.03 0.81 5.43
N SER A 116 -17.24 0.28 5.14
CA SER A 116 -17.54 -1.15 5.30
C SER A 116 -16.68 -2.05 4.39
N THR A 117 -16.36 -1.59 3.17
CA THR A 117 -15.47 -2.32 2.25
C THR A 117 -14.05 -2.34 2.80
N VAL A 118 -13.56 -1.21 3.27
CA VAL A 118 -12.23 -1.12 3.90
C VAL A 118 -12.15 -2.04 5.13
N ALA A 119 -13.16 -2.01 6.00
CA ALA A 119 -13.23 -2.89 7.17
C ALA A 119 -13.22 -4.38 6.79
N SER A 120 -13.95 -4.76 5.73
CA SER A 120 -13.93 -6.14 5.22
C SER A 120 -12.56 -6.57 4.73
N ILE A 121 -11.84 -5.70 4.01
CA ILE A 121 -10.48 -5.95 3.53
C ILE A 121 -9.52 -6.11 4.71
N VAL A 122 -9.56 -5.21 5.69
CA VAL A 122 -8.75 -5.28 6.90
C VAL A 122 -8.99 -6.60 7.66
N ASN A 123 -10.26 -7.00 7.79
CA ASN A 123 -10.60 -8.28 8.43
C ASN A 123 -10.03 -9.47 7.65
N THR A 124 -10.11 -9.46 6.33
CA THR A 124 -9.52 -10.51 5.49
C THR A 124 -8.01 -10.58 5.69
N LEU A 125 -7.31 -9.45 5.60
CA LEU A 125 -5.86 -9.39 5.83
C LEU A 125 -5.49 -9.89 7.23
N HIS A 126 -6.29 -9.56 8.23
CA HIS A 126 -6.10 -10.01 9.61
C HIS A 126 -6.27 -11.52 9.75
N GLN A 127 -7.32 -12.10 9.14
CA GLN A 127 -7.59 -13.54 9.17
C GLN A 127 -6.44 -14.37 8.59
N TYR A 128 -5.76 -13.85 7.56
CA TYR A 128 -4.60 -14.50 6.94
C TYR A 128 -3.25 -14.09 7.55
N GLY A 129 -3.25 -13.32 8.64
CA GLY A 129 -2.03 -12.84 9.31
C GLY A 129 -1.25 -11.80 8.50
N ALA A 130 -1.80 -11.30 7.39
CA ALA A 130 -1.11 -10.38 6.50
C ALA A 130 -0.96 -8.96 7.11
N MET A 131 -1.72 -8.63 8.14
CA MET A 131 -1.56 -7.35 8.85
C MET A 131 -0.21 -7.21 9.58
N ASP A 132 0.50 -8.31 9.85
CA ASP A 132 1.81 -8.26 10.50
C ASP A 132 2.85 -7.48 9.68
N TYR A 133 2.67 -7.41 8.36
CA TYR A 133 3.55 -6.72 7.42
C TYR A 133 2.81 -5.72 6.51
N THR A 134 1.58 -5.37 6.86
CA THR A 134 0.74 -4.47 6.04
C THR A 134 0.34 -3.22 6.79
N ILE A 135 0.34 -2.10 6.09
CA ILE A 135 -0.23 -0.81 6.53
C ILE A 135 -1.40 -0.49 5.61
N VAL A 136 -2.52 -0.09 6.18
CA VAL A 136 -3.69 0.36 5.41
C VAL A 136 -3.83 1.87 5.53
N VAL A 137 -3.79 2.56 4.40
CA VAL A 137 -4.07 3.99 4.30
C VAL A 137 -5.47 4.15 3.73
N ALA A 138 -6.39 4.74 4.47
CA ALA A 138 -7.77 4.85 4.05
C ALA A 138 -8.24 6.30 3.95
N ALA A 139 -8.73 6.68 2.78
CA ALA A 139 -9.54 7.87 2.55
C ALA A 139 -10.87 7.42 1.98
N THR A 140 -11.90 7.35 2.81
CA THR A 140 -13.20 6.79 2.44
C THR A 140 -14.02 7.77 1.58
N ALA A 141 -15.12 7.30 1.01
CA ALA A 141 -16.01 8.14 0.21
C ALA A 141 -16.70 9.27 1.02
N GLY A 142 -16.72 9.17 2.35
CA GLY A 142 -17.23 10.20 3.25
C GLY A 142 -16.20 11.24 3.66
N ASP A 143 -14.93 11.01 3.37
CA ASP A 143 -13.86 11.94 3.72
C ASP A 143 -13.74 13.08 2.70
N PRO A 144 -13.18 14.23 3.12
CA PRO A 144 -12.94 15.36 2.21
C PRO A 144 -12.15 14.95 0.97
N ALA A 145 -12.48 15.53 -0.19
CA ALA A 145 -11.81 15.25 -1.46
C ALA A 145 -10.28 15.45 -1.38
N ALA A 146 -9.82 16.42 -0.60
CA ALA A 146 -8.40 16.63 -0.37
C ALA A 146 -7.69 15.40 0.24
N LEU A 147 -8.31 14.70 1.19
CA LEU A 147 -7.74 13.48 1.75
C LEU A 147 -7.71 12.34 0.73
N GLN A 148 -8.77 12.20 -0.08
CA GLN A 148 -8.80 11.22 -1.16
C GLN A 148 -7.72 11.51 -2.23
N TYR A 149 -7.45 12.78 -2.49
CA TYR A 149 -6.36 13.20 -3.39
C TYR A 149 -4.99 12.87 -2.82
N TYR A 150 -4.74 13.13 -1.53
CA TYR A 150 -3.44 12.89 -0.90
C TYR A 150 -3.17 11.43 -0.54
N ALA A 151 -4.16 10.57 -0.49
CA ALA A 151 -4.00 9.18 -0.07
C ALA A 151 -2.92 8.41 -0.87
N PRO A 152 -2.85 8.48 -2.22
CA PRO A 152 -1.78 7.82 -2.97
C PRO A 152 -0.40 8.36 -2.65
N PHE A 153 -0.26 9.65 -2.42
CA PHE A 153 1.02 10.28 -2.06
C PHE A 153 1.49 9.82 -0.67
N ALA A 154 0.57 9.71 0.28
CA ALA A 154 0.86 9.18 1.61
C ALA A 154 1.33 7.72 1.54
N GLY A 155 0.62 6.87 0.77
CA GLY A 155 1.04 5.48 0.53
C GLY A 155 2.40 5.39 -0.16
N ALA A 156 2.67 6.25 -1.14
CA ALA A 156 3.97 6.33 -1.80
C ALA A 156 5.08 6.74 -0.82
N ALA A 157 4.86 7.76 0.01
CA ALA A 157 5.84 8.22 0.99
C ALA A 157 6.22 7.11 1.99
N ILE A 158 5.23 6.33 2.47
CA ILE A 158 5.48 5.16 3.33
C ILE A 158 6.31 4.10 2.59
N GLY A 159 5.94 3.77 1.34
CA GLY A 159 6.67 2.82 0.52
C GLY A 159 8.11 3.28 0.23
N GLU A 160 8.30 4.56 -0.03
CA GLU A 160 9.62 5.17 -0.23
C GLU A 160 10.50 5.12 1.02
N TYR A 161 9.92 5.30 2.19
CA TYR A 161 10.65 5.15 3.45
C TYR A 161 11.22 3.73 3.60
N PHE A 162 10.43 2.68 3.34
CA PHE A 162 10.93 1.30 3.37
C PHE A 162 11.99 1.08 2.30
N ARG A 163 11.78 1.55 1.09
CA ARG A 163 12.78 1.47 0.00
C ARG A 163 14.10 2.16 0.38
N ASP A 164 14.03 3.38 0.88
CA ASP A 164 15.22 4.20 1.18
C ASP A 164 16.01 3.64 2.38
N THR A 165 15.36 2.81 3.21
CA THR A 165 16.01 2.06 4.30
C THR A 165 16.43 0.64 3.89
N GLY A 166 16.47 0.33 2.58
CA GLY A 166 16.97 -0.94 2.04
C GLY A 166 15.97 -2.11 2.17
N ARG A 167 14.70 -1.82 2.36
CA ARG A 167 13.63 -2.81 2.50
C ARG A 167 12.73 -2.84 1.27
N HIS A 168 12.06 -3.96 1.03
CA HIS A 168 11.10 -4.07 -0.06
C HIS A 168 9.73 -3.56 0.34
N ALA A 169 9.06 -2.84 -0.57
CA ALA A 169 7.70 -2.36 -0.37
C ALA A 169 6.82 -2.63 -1.60
N LEU A 170 5.59 -3.07 -1.34
CA LEU A 170 4.51 -3.18 -2.32
C LEU A 170 3.45 -2.16 -1.99
N VAL A 171 3.16 -1.23 -2.89
CA VAL A 171 2.09 -0.25 -2.72
C VAL A 171 0.96 -0.57 -3.68
N VAL A 172 -0.24 -0.73 -3.15
CA VAL A 172 -1.46 -0.98 -3.91
C VAL A 172 -2.37 0.23 -3.79
N TYR A 173 -2.77 0.80 -4.93
CA TYR A 173 -3.74 1.91 -4.98
C TYR A 173 -5.09 1.39 -5.47
N ASP A 174 -6.12 1.43 -4.64
CA ASP A 174 -7.47 0.96 -4.97
C ASP A 174 -8.52 2.05 -4.66
N ASP A 175 -8.93 2.91 -5.61
CA ASP A 175 -8.43 2.98 -6.99
C ASP A 175 -8.06 4.42 -7.38
N LEU A 176 -7.19 4.55 -8.33
CA LEU A 176 -6.74 5.86 -8.85
C LEU A 176 -7.81 6.60 -9.67
N SER A 177 -8.85 5.92 -10.14
CA SER A 177 -9.99 6.58 -10.83
C SER A 177 -10.73 7.50 -9.87
N LYS A 178 -10.89 7.10 -8.62
CA LYS A 178 -11.53 7.93 -7.58
C LYS A 178 -10.64 9.10 -7.17
N GLN A 179 -9.32 8.89 -7.11
CA GLN A 179 -8.38 10.01 -6.93
C GLN A 179 -8.52 11.05 -8.04
N ALA A 180 -8.61 10.62 -9.30
CA ALA A 180 -8.77 11.52 -10.43
C ALA A 180 -10.08 12.33 -10.36
N VAL A 181 -11.16 11.73 -9.82
CA VAL A 181 -12.40 12.45 -9.55
C VAL A 181 -12.23 13.47 -8.43
N ALA A 182 -11.52 13.12 -7.37
CA ALA A 182 -11.26 14.02 -6.24
C ALA A 182 -10.34 15.20 -6.62
N TYR A 183 -9.51 15.04 -7.66
CA TYR A 183 -8.62 16.09 -8.20
C TYR A 183 -9.38 17.17 -8.98
N ARG A 184 -10.55 16.90 -9.55
CA ARG A 184 -11.39 17.86 -10.26
C ARG A 184 -11.99 18.90 -9.32
#